data_341c9f0e0929bdac9520b4cf422203b5
#
_entry.id   341c9f0e0929bdac9520b4cf422203b5
#
_cell.length_a   1.000
_cell.length_b   1.000
_cell.length_c   1.000
_cell.angle_alpha   90.00
_cell.angle_beta   90.00
_cell.angle_gamma   90.00
#
_symmetry.space_group_name_H-M   'P 1'
#
loop_
_entity.id
_entity.type
_entity.pdbx_description
1 polymer ?
#
loop_
_entity_poly.entity_id
_entity_poly.type
_entity_poly.pdbx_seq_one_letter_code
_entity_poly.pdbx_strand_id
1 'polypeptide(L)'
;MDPAIEPTINASRPLAVTRAVQVLAASFILGAIRTVFDLAHKLSGAAFVLSIIFLLIFLAVCFFFVSMIAARRNWARIVFLVLLIIGLPLATPTYIVELKTSVLRGSVSIAVAILQLIGMVLLFTKNSNQWFRTRK
;
A
#
# COMPACT_ATOMS: atom_id res chain seq x y z
N MET A 1 7.05 -34.70 37.77
CA MET A 1 7.33 -33.27 37.52
C MET A 1 7.52 -33.14 36.02
N ASP A 2 6.44 -32.86 35.29
CA ASP A 2 6.55 -32.56 33.86
C ASP A 2 7.19 -31.19 33.66
N PRO A 3 8.26 -31.08 32.86
CA PRO A 3 8.74 -29.79 32.46
C PRO A 3 7.69 -29.17 31.54
N ALA A 4 7.07 -28.11 32.05
CA ALA A 4 6.17 -27.28 31.26
C ALA A 4 6.83 -26.98 29.92
N ILE A 5 6.23 -27.52 28.86
CA ILE A 5 6.50 -27.11 27.49
C ILE A 5 6.05 -25.65 27.38
N GLU A 6 6.95 -24.74 27.68
CA GLU A 6 6.75 -23.35 27.28
C GLU A 6 6.54 -23.34 25.77
N PRO A 7 5.39 -22.90 25.28
CA PRO A 7 5.25 -22.67 23.85
C PRO A 7 6.22 -21.51 23.53
N THR A 8 7.36 -21.82 22.97
CA THR A 8 8.20 -20.86 22.27
C THR A 8 7.36 -20.27 21.16
N ILE A 9 6.57 -19.25 21.50
CA ILE A 9 5.88 -18.41 20.53
C ILE A 9 6.94 -17.57 19.84
N ASN A 10 7.74 -18.19 19.01
CA ASN A 10 8.36 -17.55 17.88
C ASN A 10 7.21 -17.14 16.95
N ALA A 11 6.60 -15.99 17.26
CA ALA A 11 5.55 -15.42 16.44
C ALA A 11 6.15 -14.96 15.11
N SER A 12 6.47 -15.96 14.27
CA SER A 12 6.85 -15.74 12.89
C SER A 12 5.77 -14.90 12.22
N ARG A 13 6.18 -13.97 11.38
CA ARG A 13 5.25 -13.09 10.66
C ARG A 13 4.26 -13.95 9.87
N PRO A 14 2.93 -13.79 10.07
CA PRO A 14 1.93 -14.54 9.30
C PRO A 14 2.11 -14.30 7.80
N LEU A 15 1.92 -15.34 6.99
CA LEU A 15 1.97 -15.25 5.53
C LEU A 15 1.04 -14.16 4.97
N ALA A 16 -0.12 -13.94 5.61
CA ALA A 16 -1.05 -12.90 5.23
C ALA A 16 -0.41 -11.49 5.33
N VAL A 17 0.33 -11.21 6.40
CA VAL A 17 1.03 -9.92 6.58
C VAL A 17 2.18 -9.78 5.56
N THR A 18 2.94 -10.85 5.33
CA THR A 18 4.03 -10.82 4.34
C THR A 18 3.49 -10.56 2.95
N ARG A 19 2.43 -11.27 2.53
CA ARG A 19 1.77 -11.06 1.24
C ARG A 19 1.16 -9.66 1.14
N ALA A 20 0.52 -9.16 2.20
CA ALA A 20 -0.02 -7.80 2.23
C ALA A 20 1.06 -6.75 1.96
N VAL A 21 2.19 -6.84 2.66
CA VAL A 21 3.33 -5.93 2.47
C VAL A 21 3.87 -6.00 1.04
N GLN A 22 4.01 -7.19 0.47
CA GLN A 22 4.47 -7.38 -0.91
C GLN A 22 3.48 -6.79 -1.92
N VAL A 23 2.19 -7.06 -1.78
CA VAL A 23 1.13 -6.55 -2.66
C VAL A 23 1.05 -5.02 -2.61
N LEU A 24 1.12 -4.43 -1.41
CA LEU A 24 1.14 -2.98 -1.24
C LEU A 24 2.39 -2.35 -1.86
N ALA A 25 3.57 -2.91 -1.61
CA ALA A 25 4.80 -2.41 -2.22
C ALA A 25 4.75 -2.49 -3.75
N ALA A 26 4.30 -3.62 -4.30
CA ALA A 26 4.13 -3.80 -5.75
C ALA A 26 3.14 -2.79 -6.34
N SER A 27 2.01 -2.52 -5.66
CA SER A 27 1.03 -1.54 -6.12
C SER A 27 1.59 -0.12 -6.16
N PHE A 28 2.41 0.27 -5.18
CA PHE A 28 3.07 1.58 -5.18
C PHE A 28 4.12 1.70 -6.28
N ILE A 29 4.90 0.65 -6.52
CA ILE A 29 5.90 0.64 -7.61
C ILE A 29 5.18 0.76 -8.96
N LEU A 30 4.13 -0.04 -9.19
CA LEU A 30 3.35 0.00 -10.43
C LEU A 30 2.69 1.37 -10.63
N GLY A 31 2.11 1.94 -9.58
CA GLY A 31 1.52 3.28 -9.60
C GLY A 31 2.55 4.37 -9.89
N ALA A 32 3.76 4.26 -9.31
CA ALA A 32 4.84 5.20 -9.54
C ALA A 32 5.34 5.15 -10.99
N ILE A 33 5.61 3.96 -11.53
CA ILE A 33 6.04 3.78 -12.92
C ILE A 33 5.02 4.42 -13.85
N ARG A 34 3.74 4.11 -13.67
CA ARG A 34 2.66 4.71 -14.44
C ARG A 34 2.65 6.24 -14.35
N THR A 35 2.75 6.78 -13.13
CA THR A 35 2.72 8.24 -12.89
C THR A 35 3.90 8.93 -13.58
N VAL A 36 5.10 8.34 -13.54
CA VAL A 36 6.27 8.88 -14.25
C VAL A 36 6.01 8.95 -15.75
N PHE A 37 5.45 7.89 -16.36
CA PHE A 37 5.09 7.90 -17.79
C PHE A 37 4.07 9.00 -18.12
N ASP A 38 3.03 9.15 -17.30
CA ASP A 38 2.01 10.18 -17.49
C ASP A 38 2.59 11.60 -17.37
N LEU A 39 3.47 11.84 -16.40
CA LEU A 39 4.13 13.12 -16.20
C LEU A 39 5.06 13.47 -17.36
N ALA A 40 5.86 12.51 -17.84
CA ALA A 40 6.78 12.68 -18.94
C ALA A 40 6.07 13.06 -20.25
N HIS A 41 4.81 12.60 -20.44
CA HIS A 41 4.03 12.94 -21.63
C HIS A 41 3.27 14.26 -21.53
N LYS A 42 2.97 14.73 -20.31
CA LYS A 42 2.10 15.89 -20.08
C LYS A 42 2.85 17.16 -19.68
N LEU A 43 4.01 17.00 -19.07
CA LEU A 43 4.76 18.10 -18.44
C LEU A 43 6.19 18.14 -18.94
N SER A 44 6.76 19.36 -18.92
CA SER A 44 8.17 19.61 -19.23
C SER A 44 8.75 20.67 -18.30
N GLY A 45 10.07 20.79 -18.28
CA GLY A 45 10.77 21.80 -17.49
C GLY A 45 10.51 21.71 -15.99
N ALA A 46 10.37 22.85 -15.33
CA ALA A 46 10.24 22.94 -13.88
C ALA A 46 9.00 22.21 -13.34
N ALA A 47 7.88 22.21 -14.07
CA ALA A 47 6.66 21.52 -13.65
C ALA A 47 6.86 20.00 -13.56
N PHE A 48 7.59 19.43 -14.51
CA PHE A 48 7.95 18.01 -14.47
C PHE A 48 8.83 17.69 -13.25
N VAL A 49 9.89 18.49 -13.02
CA VAL A 49 10.80 18.30 -11.88
C VAL A 49 10.06 18.38 -10.55
N LEU A 50 9.24 19.40 -10.36
CA LEU A 50 8.43 19.53 -9.13
C LEU A 50 7.49 18.35 -8.93
N SER A 51 6.85 17.86 -9.98
CA SER A 51 5.95 16.71 -9.90
C SER A 51 6.70 15.41 -9.55
N ILE A 52 7.91 15.23 -10.06
CA ILE A 52 8.76 14.09 -9.68
C ILE A 52 9.18 14.18 -8.21
N ILE A 53 9.56 15.36 -7.73
CA ILE A 53 9.90 15.56 -6.31
C ILE A 53 8.69 15.20 -5.43
N PHE A 54 7.50 15.67 -5.78
CA PHE A 54 6.27 15.32 -5.06
C PHE A 54 5.99 13.82 -5.07
N LEU A 55 6.18 13.16 -6.20
CA LEU A 55 6.03 11.71 -6.33
C LEU A 55 7.02 10.97 -5.43
N LEU A 56 8.28 11.39 -5.38
CA LEU A 56 9.30 10.77 -4.54
C LEU A 56 8.98 10.93 -3.05
N ILE A 57 8.53 12.11 -2.62
CA ILE A 57 8.09 12.34 -1.24
C ILE A 57 6.89 11.45 -0.91
N PHE A 58 5.90 11.38 -1.79
CA PHE A 58 4.73 10.51 -1.62
C PHE A 58 5.13 9.04 -1.49
N LEU A 59 6.01 8.55 -2.35
CA LEU A 59 6.54 7.19 -2.28
C LEU A 59 7.30 6.93 -0.98
N ALA A 60 8.14 7.87 -0.55
CA ALA A 60 8.85 7.75 0.71
C ALA A 60 7.88 7.59 1.91
N VAL A 61 6.80 8.37 1.93
CA VAL A 61 5.73 8.25 2.94
C VAL A 61 5.03 6.90 2.84
N CYS A 62 4.68 6.44 1.65
CA CYS A 62 4.03 5.14 1.45
C CYS A 62 4.94 3.98 1.93
N PHE A 63 6.22 3.98 1.54
CA PHE A 63 7.18 2.98 1.99
C PHE A 63 7.47 3.05 3.48
N PHE A 64 7.46 4.24 4.08
CA PHE A 64 7.52 4.40 5.53
C PHE A 64 6.35 3.68 6.21
N PHE A 65 5.10 3.87 5.76
CA PHE A 65 3.96 3.15 6.32
C PHE A 65 4.06 1.64 6.13
N VAL A 66 4.47 1.18 4.94
CA VAL A 66 4.67 -0.25 4.67
C VAL A 66 5.73 -0.83 5.60
N SER A 67 6.82 -0.13 5.85
CA SER A 67 7.89 -0.55 6.77
C SER A 67 7.41 -0.58 8.23
N MET A 68 6.59 0.40 8.65
CA MET A 68 6.00 0.43 9.99
C MET A 68 4.98 -0.71 10.20
N ILE A 69 4.21 -1.07 9.17
CA ILE A 69 3.34 -2.25 9.18
C ILE A 69 4.20 -3.51 9.29
N ALA A 70 5.28 -3.62 8.51
CA ALA A 70 6.22 -4.72 8.57
C ALA A 70 6.93 -4.82 9.94
N ALA A 71 7.15 -3.70 10.61
CA ALA A 71 7.69 -3.60 11.97
C ALA A 71 6.62 -3.83 13.07
N ARG A 72 5.46 -4.37 12.72
CA ARG A 72 4.38 -4.73 13.67
C ARG A 72 3.77 -3.52 14.41
N ARG A 73 3.77 -2.33 13.80
CA ARG A 73 3.15 -1.14 14.37
C ARG A 73 1.67 -1.09 14.02
N ASN A 74 0.80 -1.36 15.00
CA ASN A 74 -0.65 -1.42 14.81
C ASN A 74 -1.26 -0.10 14.30
N TRP A 75 -0.74 1.05 14.78
CA TRP A 75 -1.21 2.36 14.36
C TRP A 75 -1.03 2.61 12.86
N ALA A 76 0.08 2.12 12.28
CA ALA A 76 0.40 2.36 10.88
C ALA A 76 -0.64 1.76 9.93
N ARG A 77 -1.16 0.55 10.22
CA ARG A 77 -2.21 -0.08 9.41
C ARG A 77 -3.53 0.68 9.51
N ILE A 78 -3.85 1.26 10.70
CA ILE A 78 -5.09 2.02 10.91
C ILE A 78 -5.01 3.34 10.15
N VAL A 79 -3.92 4.08 10.28
CA VAL A 79 -3.70 5.32 9.54
C VAL A 79 -3.73 5.06 8.03
N PHE A 80 -3.07 3.99 7.57
CA PHE A 80 -3.07 3.63 6.16
C PHE A 80 -4.47 3.27 5.65
N LEU A 81 -5.30 2.57 6.46
CA LEU A 81 -6.70 2.29 6.14
C LEU A 81 -7.50 3.59 5.97
N VAL A 82 -7.35 4.54 6.89
CA VAL A 82 -8.04 5.84 6.84
C VAL A 82 -7.63 6.59 5.56
N LEU A 83 -6.33 6.63 5.25
CA LEU A 83 -5.84 7.26 4.02
C LEU A 83 -6.40 6.60 2.77
N LEU A 84 -6.54 5.27 2.76
CA LEU A 84 -7.13 4.54 1.64
C LEU A 84 -8.63 4.84 1.48
N ILE A 85 -9.39 4.85 2.60
CA ILE A 85 -10.83 5.15 2.60
C ILE A 85 -11.10 6.57 2.08
N ILE A 86 -10.23 7.53 2.39
CA ILE A 86 -10.35 8.91 1.90
C ILE A 86 -9.82 9.02 0.47
N GLY A 87 -8.68 8.40 0.18
CA GLY A 87 -7.97 8.54 -1.08
C GLY A 87 -8.70 7.89 -2.27
N LEU A 88 -9.31 6.72 -2.08
CA LEU A 88 -10.03 6.03 -3.16
C LEU A 88 -11.20 6.82 -3.74
N PRO A 89 -12.12 7.37 -2.93
CA PRO A 89 -13.20 8.21 -3.45
C PRO A 89 -12.68 9.48 -4.14
N LEU A 90 -11.64 10.11 -3.59
CA LEU A 90 -11.03 11.30 -4.19
C LEU A 90 -10.36 11.00 -5.53
N ALA A 91 -9.83 9.80 -5.73
CA ALA A 91 -9.21 9.37 -6.97
C ALA A 91 -10.24 8.90 -8.03
N THR A 92 -11.46 8.58 -7.64
CA THR A 92 -12.49 8.02 -8.55
C THR A 92 -12.75 8.89 -9.78
N PRO A 93 -12.90 10.23 -9.69
CA PRO A 93 -13.09 11.07 -10.89
C PRO A 93 -11.94 10.95 -11.88
N THR A 94 -10.70 10.85 -11.38
CA THR A 94 -9.50 10.68 -12.20
C THR A 94 -9.55 9.33 -12.95
N TYR A 95 -9.94 8.24 -12.30
CA TYR A 95 -10.07 6.92 -12.94
C TYR A 95 -11.10 6.92 -14.06
N ILE A 96 -12.24 7.60 -13.86
CA ILE A 96 -13.29 7.72 -14.90
C ILE A 96 -12.78 8.49 -16.11
N VAL A 97 -12.09 9.60 -15.90
CA VAL A 97 -11.49 10.39 -17.00
C VAL A 97 -10.44 9.57 -17.74
N GLU A 98 -9.59 8.84 -17.02
CA GLU A 98 -8.57 7.99 -17.61
C GLU A 98 -9.16 6.86 -18.48
N LEU A 99 -10.22 6.19 -18.00
CA LEU A 99 -10.91 5.16 -18.77
C LEU A 99 -11.49 5.71 -20.06
N LYS A 100 -12.05 6.92 -20.03
CA LYS A 100 -12.59 7.59 -21.23
C LYS A 100 -11.51 8.00 -22.21
N THR A 101 -10.32 8.35 -21.73
CA THR A 101 -9.20 8.82 -22.55
C THR A 101 -8.37 7.65 -23.09
N SER A 102 -8.15 6.62 -22.30
CA SER A 102 -7.40 5.42 -22.66
C SER A 102 -7.79 4.26 -21.75
N VAL A 103 -8.42 3.24 -22.35
CA VAL A 103 -8.81 2.03 -21.62
C VAL A 103 -7.63 1.38 -20.92
N LEU A 104 -6.46 1.33 -21.58
CA LEU A 104 -5.25 0.74 -20.99
C LEU A 104 -4.81 1.48 -19.72
N ARG A 105 -4.76 2.82 -19.75
CA ARG A 105 -4.35 3.62 -18.57
C ARG A 105 -5.35 3.47 -17.44
N GLY A 106 -6.63 3.58 -17.71
CA GLY A 106 -7.68 3.41 -16.72
C GLY A 106 -7.69 2.01 -16.10
N SER A 107 -7.45 0.96 -16.90
CA SER A 107 -7.35 -0.41 -16.38
C SER A 107 -6.18 -0.60 -15.43
N VAL A 108 -5.03 -0.02 -15.74
CA VAL A 108 -3.85 -0.08 -14.82
C VAL A 108 -4.16 0.65 -13.50
N SER A 109 -4.84 1.80 -13.55
CA SER A 109 -5.22 2.55 -12.35
C SER A 109 -6.16 1.76 -11.45
N ILE A 110 -7.17 1.11 -12.04
CA ILE A 110 -8.10 0.25 -11.33
C ILE A 110 -7.37 -0.97 -10.76
N ALA A 111 -6.47 -1.59 -11.51
CA ALA A 111 -5.68 -2.72 -11.02
C ALA A 111 -4.83 -2.33 -9.79
N VAL A 112 -4.20 -1.15 -9.81
CA VAL A 112 -3.45 -0.62 -8.64
C VAL A 112 -4.38 -0.44 -7.45
N ALA A 113 -5.56 0.15 -7.63
CA ALA A 113 -6.55 0.33 -6.56
C ALA A 113 -7.03 -1.02 -5.99
N ILE A 114 -7.29 -2.01 -6.84
CA ILE A 114 -7.67 -3.36 -6.40
C ILE A 114 -6.53 -4.02 -5.60
N LEU A 115 -5.28 -3.90 -6.05
CA LEU A 115 -4.13 -4.43 -5.30
C LEU A 115 -4.01 -3.78 -3.93
N GLN A 116 -4.23 -2.48 -3.81
CA GLN A 116 -4.23 -1.78 -2.51
C GLN A 116 -5.34 -2.29 -1.59
N LEU A 117 -6.55 -2.50 -2.13
CA LEU A 117 -7.66 -3.08 -1.36
C LEU A 117 -7.35 -4.52 -0.91
N ILE A 118 -6.81 -5.37 -1.77
CA ILE A 118 -6.41 -6.73 -1.43
C ILE A 118 -5.35 -6.71 -0.31
N GLY A 119 -4.30 -5.89 -0.47
CA GLY A 119 -3.28 -5.72 0.56
C GLY A 119 -3.86 -5.31 1.90
N MET A 120 -4.83 -4.38 1.88
CA MET A 120 -5.51 -3.91 3.08
C MET A 120 -6.35 -5.02 3.73
N VAL A 121 -7.16 -5.75 2.96
CA VAL A 121 -7.96 -6.88 3.48
C VAL A 121 -7.07 -7.91 4.15
N LEU A 122 -5.92 -8.25 3.56
CA LEU A 122 -4.95 -9.18 4.14
C LEU A 122 -4.38 -8.71 5.48
N LEU A 123 -4.23 -7.39 5.69
CA LEU A 123 -3.77 -6.82 6.97
C LEU A 123 -4.80 -6.92 8.09
N PHE A 124 -6.08 -7.08 7.76
CA PHE A 124 -7.19 -7.15 8.73
C PHE A 124 -7.75 -8.56 8.89
N THR A 125 -7.11 -9.59 8.32
CA THR A 125 -7.47 -10.99 8.56
C THR A 125 -7.27 -11.37 10.03
N LYS A 126 -7.98 -12.41 10.49
CA LYS A 126 -7.94 -12.90 11.88
C LYS A 126 -6.50 -13.17 12.36
N ASN A 127 -5.70 -13.85 11.53
CA ASN A 127 -4.32 -14.19 11.85
C ASN A 127 -3.43 -12.94 11.94
N SER A 128 -3.62 -11.98 11.04
CA SER A 128 -2.92 -10.69 11.07
C SER A 128 -3.28 -9.91 12.34
N ASN A 129 -4.56 -9.83 12.69
CA ASN A 129 -5.02 -9.14 13.90
C ASN A 129 -4.42 -9.73 15.17
N GLN A 130 -4.35 -11.05 15.29
CA GLN A 130 -3.72 -11.71 16.43
C GLN A 130 -2.23 -11.36 16.53
N TRP A 131 -1.51 -11.41 15.42
CA TRP A 131 -0.09 -11.08 15.39
C TRP A 131 0.20 -9.63 15.80
N PHE A 132 -0.64 -8.67 15.42
CA PHE A 132 -0.49 -7.28 15.85
C PHE A 132 -0.86 -7.05 17.33
N ARG A 133 -1.74 -7.87 17.91
CA ARG A 133 -2.19 -7.73 19.32
C ARG A 133 -1.21 -8.32 20.34
N THR A 134 -0.45 -9.35 19.99
CA THR A 134 0.46 -10.07 20.89
C THR A 134 1.75 -9.31 21.24
N ARG A 135 1.85 -8.03 20.90
CA ARG A 135 2.91 -7.16 21.37
C ARG A 135 2.44 -6.47 22.66
N LYS A 136 2.74 -7.08 23.80
CA LYS A 136 2.79 -6.40 25.10
C LYS A 136 4.24 -6.09 25.43
#